data_2578b19efd22cbea62ad26f241fabd7b
#
_entry.id   2578b19efd22cbea62ad26f241fabd7b
#
_cell.length_a   1.000
_cell.length_b   1.000
_cell.length_c   1.000
_cell.angle_alpha   90.00
_cell.angle_beta   90.00
_cell.angle_gamma   90.00
#
_symmetry.space_group_name_H-M   'P 1'
#
loop_
_entity.id
_entity.type
_entity.pdbx_description
1 polymer ?
#
loop_
_entity_poly.entity_id
_entity_poly.type
_entity_poly.pdbx_seq_one_letter_code
_entity_poly.pdbx_strand_id
1 'polypeptide(L)'
;MIVRFNVLNYLIGEGIRNLFKNKKSTVSSLMIMCATMLIFGLFFVIGENLNAFVENVADAQEIRVIIDNDATESEVEEVGNEILGIDGVKSAEFVSKDEALDYMKDMLGDDLLEGYSERNILSAAYNVTLTDLKLNDDVQDSINQLPHVKKIVSSNQVISQIISLAKGVRIITAGILALLIIISVSIITNTIKLAVYSRRKEISIMKYVGATNSFIRWPFLVEGIIIGIVSGLLSVALIGGAYTGIAHKLAETSFLQMANWTLLNFSDMFNLILIVYLGLGIGIGILGSS
;
A
#
# COMPACT_ATOMS: atom_id res chain seq x y z
N MET A 1 -6.12 45.41 -4.89
CA MET A 1 -6.35 43.99 -5.19
C MET A 1 -6.10 43.65 -6.65
N ILE A 2 -6.53 44.49 -7.61
CA ILE A 2 -6.40 44.27 -9.07
C ILE A 2 -4.94 44.18 -9.55
N VAL A 3 -4.02 45.00 -8.99
CA VAL A 3 -2.61 44.99 -9.39
C VAL A 3 -1.89 43.67 -9.04
N ARG A 4 -2.27 43.01 -7.97
CA ARG A 4 -1.68 41.70 -7.57
C ARG A 4 -2.12 40.56 -8.52
N PHE A 5 -3.32 40.58 -9.04
CA PHE A 5 -3.84 39.60 -10.00
C PHE A 5 -3.12 39.69 -11.35
N ASN A 6 -2.88 40.91 -11.85
CA ASN A 6 -2.15 41.10 -13.09
C ASN A 6 -0.71 40.66 -13.02
N VAL A 7 -0.04 40.82 -11.88
CA VAL A 7 1.35 40.35 -11.66
C VAL A 7 1.40 38.83 -11.61
N LEU A 8 0.46 38.17 -10.92
CA LEU A 8 0.37 36.70 -10.84
C LEU A 8 0.14 36.08 -12.23
N ASN A 9 -0.81 36.60 -12.99
CA ASN A 9 -1.08 36.14 -14.36
C ASN A 9 0.13 36.32 -15.28
N TYR A 10 0.87 37.43 -15.14
CA TYR A 10 2.11 37.67 -15.88
C TYR A 10 3.18 36.62 -15.50
N LEU A 11 3.38 36.34 -14.21
CA LEU A 11 4.38 35.39 -13.72
C LEU A 11 4.06 33.95 -14.15
N ILE A 12 2.78 33.56 -14.11
CA ILE A 12 2.32 32.25 -14.59
C ILE A 12 2.54 32.16 -16.12
N GLY A 13 2.13 33.17 -16.87
CA GLY A 13 2.33 33.23 -18.31
C GLY A 13 3.79 33.15 -18.73
N GLU A 14 4.67 33.85 -17.98
CA GLU A 14 6.12 33.77 -18.23
C GLU A 14 6.71 32.41 -17.87
N GLY A 15 6.24 31.76 -16.78
CA GLY A 15 6.60 30.38 -16.44
C GLY A 15 6.22 29.40 -17.55
N ILE A 16 4.99 29.47 -18.05
CA ILE A 16 4.53 28.64 -19.19
C ILE A 16 5.37 28.90 -20.45
N ARG A 17 5.62 30.16 -20.77
CA ARG A 17 6.43 30.54 -21.93
C ARG A 17 7.86 30.00 -21.84
N ASN A 18 8.42 29.91 -20.64
CA ASN A 18 9.74 29.34 -20.38
C ASN A 18 9.82 27.86 -20.73
N LEU A 19 8.80 27.07 -20.39
CA LEU A 19 8.70 25.66 -20.76
C LEU A 19 8.86 25.45 -22.27
N PHE A 20 8.22 26.31 -23.07
CA PHE A 20 8.29 26.22 -24.54
C PHE A 20 9.60 26.79 -25.12
N LYS A 21 10.23 27.76 -24.47
CA LYS A 21 11.52 28.29 -24.90
C LYS A 21 12.67 27.30 -24.68
N ASN A 22 12.66 26.57 -23.56
CA ASN A 22 13.70 25.62 -23.17
C ASN A 22 13.28 24.17 -23.32
N LYS A 23 12.66 23.80 -24.44
CA LYS A 23 12.05 22.48 -24.69
C LYS A 23 12.90 21.28 -24.26
N LYS A 24 14.20 21.28 -24.60
CA LYS A 24 15.09 20.16 -24.26
C LYS A 24 15.22 19.96 -22.76
N SER A 25 15.42 21.04 -22.02
CA SER A 25 15.54 21.00 -20.55
C SER A 25 14.23 20.61 -19.87
N THR A 26 13.11 21.20 -20.33
CA THR A 26 11.78 20.88 -19.83
C THR A 26 11.41 19.41 -20.04
N VAL A 27 11.65 18.87 -21.23
CA VAL A 27 11.38 17.46 -21.55
C VAL A 27 12.24 16.54 -20.68
N SER A 28 13.54 16.85 -20.51
CA SER A 28 14.42 16.06 -19.63
C SER A 28 13.93 16.06 -18.18
N SER A 29 13.55 17.22 -17.62
CA SER A 29 13.02 17.32 -16.27
C SER A 29 11.69 16.57 -16.12
N LEU A 30 10.81 16.68 -17.10
CA LEU A 30 9.52 15.98 -17.13
C LEU A 30 9.72 14.47 -17.18
N MET A 31 10.62 13.97 -18.05
CA MET A 31 10.93 12.53 -18.15
C MET A 31 11.47 11.96 -16.83
N ILE A 32 12.42 12.67 -16.20
CA ILE A 32 13.02 12.20 -14.95
C ILE A 32 11.99 12.20 -13.83
N MET A 33 11.19 13.26 -13.74
CA MET A 33 10.13 13.36 -12.73
C MET A 33 9.05 12.31 -12.94
N CYS A 34 8.68 12.06 -14.19
CA CYS A 34 7.75 10.98 -14.55
C CYS A 34 8.31 9.60 -14.18
N ALA A 35 9.58 9.33 -14.51
CA ALA A 35 10.25 8.08 -14.13
C ALA A 35 10.30 7.88 -12.61
N THR A 36 10.64 8.94 -11.87
CA THR A 36 10.62 8.92 -10.39
C THR A 36 9.24 8.54 -9.85
N MET A 37 8.18 9.16 -10.37
CA MET A 37 6.81 8.90 -9.94
C MET A 37 6.33 7.51 -10.36
N LEU A 38 6.73 7.02 -11.54
CA LEU A 38 6.41 5.67 -11.98
C LEU A 38 7.04 4.61 -11.08
N ILE A 39 8.32 4.77 -10.72
CA ILE A 39 8.99 3.85 -9.79
C ILE A 39 8.30 3.88 -8.43
N PHE A 40 8.02 5.06 -7.89
CA PHE A 40 7.28 5.19 -6.64
C PHE A 40 5.90 4.53 -6.73
N GLY A 41 5.14 4.79 -7.81
CA GLY A 41 3.81 4.23 -8.00
C GLY A 41 3.80 2.71 -8.11
N LEU A 42 4.81 2.12 -8.73
CA LEU A 42 4.96 0.68 -8.78
C LEU A 42 5.07 0.09 -7.36
N PHE A 43 5.97 0.63 -6.54
CA PHE A 43 6.13 0.16 -5.16
C PHE A 43 4.92 0.48 -4.29
N PHE A 44 4.27 1.62 -4.51
CA PHE A 44 3.06 2.01 -3.81
C PHE A 44 1.92 1.01 -4.07
N VAL A 45 1.66 0.71 -5.35
CA VAL A 45 0.63 -0.25 -5.75
C VAL A 45 0.91 -1.66 -5.21
N ILE A 46 2.17 -2.10 -5.24
CA ILE A 46 2.57 -3.38 -4.63
C ILE A 46 2.30 -3.35 -3.13
N GLY A 47 2.66 -2.26 -2.45
CA GLY A 47 2.46 -2.10 -1.02
C GLY A 47 0.99 -2.14 -0.60
N GLU A 48 0.11 -1.43 -1.33
CA GLU A 48 -1.33 -1.41 -1.05
C GLU A 48 -1.98 -2.79 -1.28
N ASN A 49 -1.63 -3.48 -2.38
CA ASN A 49 -2.13 -4.84 -2.61
C ASN A 49 -1.62 -5.84 -1.59
N LEU A 50 -0.38 -5.67 -1.11
CA LEU A 50 0.15 -6.52 -0.04
C LEU A 50 -0.52 -6.24 1.30
N ASN A 51 -0.82 -4.99 1.63
CA ASN A 51 -1.61 -4.64 2.83
C ASN A 51 -3.01 -5.24 2.77
N ALA A 52 -3.71 -5.09 1.64
CA ALA A 52 -5.04 -5.68 1.45
C ALA A 52 -5.01 -7.22 1.54
N PHE A 53 -3.95 -7.84 1.02
CA PHE A 53 -3.77 -9.29 1.17
C PHE A 53 -3.58 -9.68 2.65
N VAL A 54 -2.75 -8.94 3.39
CA VAL A 54 -2.56 -9.17 4.83
C VAL A 54 -3.88 -9.02 5.58
N GLU A 55 -4.69 -8.00 5.29
CA GLU A 55 -6.00 -7.80 5.91
C GLU A 55 -6.96 -8.93 5.58
N ASN A 56 -7.05 -9.36 4.32
CA ASN A 56 -7.91 -10.48 3.92
C ASN A 56 -7.50 -11.80 4.57
N VAL A 57 -6.20 -12.08 4.65
CA VAL A 57 -5.68 -13.27 5.34
C VAL A 57 -5.94 -13.17 6.85
N ALA A 58 -5.84 -11.97 7.41
CA ALA A 58 -6.10 -11.69 8.80
C ALA A 58 -7.57 -11.95 9.18
N ASP A 59 -8.49 -11.47 8.34
CA ASP A 59 -9.93 -11.65 8.56
C ASP A 59 -10.38 -13.11 8.37
N ALA A 60 -9.67 -13.86 7.52
CA ALA A 60 -9.91 -15.29 7.29
C ALA A 60 -9.19 -16.21 8.30
N GLN A 61 -8.39 -15.62 9.20
CA GLN A 61 -7.64 -16.42 10.13
C GLN A 61 -8.45 -16.83 11.34
N GLU A 62 -8.61 -18.13 11.46
CA GLU A 62 -9.17 -18.80 12.63
C GLU A 62 -8.06 -19.50 13.41
N ILE A 63 -8.04 -19.29 14.72
CA ILE A 63 -7.27 -20.12 15.64
C ILE A 63 -8.12 -21.34 15.92
N ARG A 64 -7.69 -22.51 15.51
CA ARG A 64 -8.40 -23.74 15.80
C ARG A 64 -7.96 -24.31 17.14
N VAL A 65 -8.86 -24.24 18.11
CA VAL A 65 -8.68 -24.78 19.46
C VAL A 65 -9.27 -26.18 19.51
N ILE A 66 -8.43 -27.18 19.56
CA ILE A 66 -8.82 -28.59 19.61
C ILE A 66 -9.11 -28.96 21.05
N ILE A 67 -10.29 -29.50 21.30
CA ILE A 67 -10.76 -29.90 22.63
C ILE A 67 -10.38 -31.37 22.90
N ASP A 68 -10.14 -31.71 24.13
CA ASP A 68 -9.87 -33.09 24.54
C ASP A 68 -11.06 -33.99 24.24
N ASN A 69 -10.78 -35.21 23.79
CA ASN A 69 -11.84 -36.17 23.42
C ASN A 69 -12.68 -36.68 24.61
N ASP A 70 -12.10 -36.56 25.81
CA ASP A 70 -12.70 -37.03 27.07
C ASP A 70 -13.58 -35.96 27.73
N ALA A 71 -13.62 -34.73 27.19
CA ALA A 71 -14.45 -33.65 27.69
C ALA A 71 -15.94 -33.94 27.42
N THR A 72 -16.76 -33.71 28.42
CA THR A 72 -18.23 -33.77 28.32
C THR A 72 -18.79 -32.58 27.56
N GLU A 73 -20.02 -32.69 27.02
CA GLU A 73 -20.67 -31.58 26.32
C GLU A 73 -20.71 -30.29 27.15
N SER A 74 -20.97 -30.41 28.47
CA SER A 74 -21.01 -29.25 29.37
C SER A 74 -19.62 -28.57 29.51
N GLU A 75 -18.54 -29.36 29.59
CA GLU A 75 -17.17 -28.84 29.67
C GLU A 75 -16.74 -28.20 28.35
N VAL A 76 -17.18 -28.76 27.22
CA VAL A 76 -16.95 -28.15 25.89
C VAL A 76 -17.60 -26.78 25.78
N GLU A 77 -18.89 -26.66 26.24
CA GLU A 77 -19.62 -25.39 26.25
C GLU A 77 -18.96 -24.35 27.19
N GLU A 78 -18.49 -24.80 28.37
CA GLU A 78 -17.77 -23.95 29.33
C GLU A 78 -16.51 -23.37 28.72
N VAL A 79 -15.68 -24.20 28.07
CA VAL A 79 -14.47 -23.75 27.34
C VAL A 79 -14.82 -22.72 26.26
N GLY A 80 -15.92 -22.93 25.51
CA GLY A 80 -16.37 -21.96 24.52
C GLY A 80 -16.73 -20.60 25.12
N ASN A 81 -17.40 -20.60 26.28
CA ASN A 81 -17.74 -19.38 27.00
C ASN A 81 -16.50 -18.67 27.58
N GLU A 82 -15.54 -19.44 28.10
CA GLU A 82 -14.29 -18.90 28.59
C GLU A 82 -13.45 -18.28 27.46
N ILE A 83 -13.38 -18.91 26.28
CA ILE A 83 -12.72 -18.37 25.09
C ILE A 83 -13.36 -17.04 24.67
N LEU A 84 -14.70 -16.95 24.65
CA LEU A 84 -15.41 -15.70 24.33
C LEU A 84 -15.18 -14.58 25.34
N GLY A 85 -14.80 -14.92 26.57
CA GLY A 85 -14.44 -13.96 27.63
C GLY A 85 -13.03 -13.40 27.54
N ILE A 86 -12.18 -13.95 26.68
CA ILE A 86 -10.78 -13.48 26.52
C ILE A 86 -10.76 -12.16 25.71
N ASP A 87 -10.06 -11.18 26.24
CA ASP A 87 -9.86 -9.90 25.54
C ASP A 87 -9.10 -10.12 24.23
N GLY A 88 -9.64 -9.60 23.14
CA GLY A 88 -9.09 -9.81 21.80
C GLY A 88 -9.78 -10.90 20.97
N VAL A 89 -10.67 -11.68 21.54
CA VAL A 89 -11.53 -12.65 20.81
C VAL A 89 -12.75 -11.92 20.25
N LYS A 90 -13.00 -12.12 18.95
CA LYS A 90 -14.17 -11.58 18.24
C LYS A 90 -15.33 -12.58 18.21
N SER A 91 -15.04 -13.84 17.94
CA SER A 91 -15.99 -14.95 17.92
C SER A 91 -15.31 -16.27 18.17
N ALA A 92 -16.08 -17.24 18.71
CA ALA A 92 -15.69 -18.63 18.83
C ALA A 92 -16.82 -19.49 18.28
N GLU A 93 -16.58 -20.17 17.16
CA GLU A 93 -17.55 -21.04 16.50
C GLU A 93 -17.22 -22.49 16.80
N PHE A 94 -18.19 -23.22 17.33
CA PHE A 94 -18.02 -24.63 17.65
C PHE A 94 -18.10 -25.47 16.38
N VAL A 95 -17.17 -26.40 16.23
CA VAL A 95 -17.10 -27.39 15.15
C VAL A 95 -17.14 -28.75 15.78
N SER A 96 -18.20 -29.51 15.53
CA SER A 96 -18.37 -30.88 16.02
C SER A 96 -17.37 -31.83 15.36
N LYS A 97 -17.22 -33.04 15.95
CA LYS A 97 -16.35 -34.09 15.38
C LYS A 97 -16.82 -34.51 13.97
N ASP A 98 -18.14 -34.51 13.74
CA ASP A 98 -18.73 -34.94 12.47
C ASP A 98 -18.55 -33.85 11.38
N GLU A 99 -18.80 -32.60 11.74
CA GLU A 99 -18.51 -31.47 10.83
C GLU A 99 -17.03 -31.38 10.45
N ALA A 100 -16.13 -31.64 11.41
CA ALA A 100 -14.70 -31.70 11.13
C ALA A 100 -14.34 -32.83 10.16
N LEU A 101 -15.01 -33.97 10.24
CA LEU A 101 -14.83 -35.08 9.30
C LEU A 101 -15.37 -34.75 7.91
N ASP A 102 -16.55 -34.15 7.83
CA ASP A 102 -17.15 -33.76 6.57
C ASP A 102 -16.29 -32.71 5.85
N TYR A 103 -15.76 -31.73 6.58
CA TYR A 103 -14.80 -30.75 6.03
C TYR A 103 -13.54 -31.43 5.48
N MET A 104 -13.00 -32.43 6.16
CA MET A 104 -11.83 -33.17 5.67
C MET A 104 -12.15 -34.01 4.43
N LYS A 105 -13.37 -34.60 4.33
CA LYS A 105 -13.82 -35.32 3.15
C LYS A 105 -13.91 -34.41 1.92
N ASP A 106 -14.45 -33.21 2.11
CA ASP A 106 -14.56 -32.21 1.05
C ASP A 106 -13.18 -31.76 0.54
N MET A 107 -12.20 -31.64 1.45
CA MET A 107 -10.82 -31.22 1.10
C MET A 107 -9.98 -32.31 0.45
N LEU A 108 -10.05 -33.56 0.95
CA LEU A 108 -9.14 -34.64 0.58
C LEU A 108 -9.76 -35.68 -0.36
N GLY A 109 -11.10 -35.64 -0.51
CA GLY A 109 -11.88 -36.60 -1.24
C GLY A 109 -12.32 -37.78 -0.36
N ASP A 110 -13.52 -38.30 -0.61
CA ASP A 110 -14.14 -39.40 0.15
C ASP A 110 -13.28 -40.67 0.17
N ASP A 111 -12.59 -40.95 -0.94
CA ASP A 111 -11.80 -42.17 -1.12
C ASP A 111 -10.63 -42.30 -0.11
N LEU A 112 -10.06 -41.19 0.35
CA LEU A 112 -8.95 -41.18 1.30
C LEU A 112 -9.41 -41.35 2.75
N LEU A 113 -10.67 -41.14 3.03
CA LEU A 113 -11.27 -41.17 4.38
C LEU A 113 -12.26 -42.32 4.56
N GLU A 114 -12.37 -43.23 3.56
CA GLU A 114 -13.12 -44.49 3.72
C GLU A 114 -12.57 -45.30 4.89
N GLY A 115 -13.38 -45.57 5.88
CA GLY A 115 -13.00 -46.25 7.15
C GLY A 115 -12.91 -45.31 8.37
N TYR A 116 -12.72 -44.03 8.21
CA TYR A 116 -12.80 -43.07 9.34
C TYR A 116 -14.26 -42.70 9.66
N SER A 117 -15.20 -42.98 8.76
CA SER A 117 -16.65 -42.76 9.00
C SER A 117 -17.22 -43.65 10.10
N GLU A 118 -16.67 -44.85 10.29
CA GLU A 118 -17.12 -45.79 11.34
C GLU A 118 -16.49 -45.51 12.70
N ARG A 119 -15.32 -44.83 12.73
CA ARG A 119 -14.62 -44.50 13.96
C ARG A 119 -13.98 -43.13 13.83
N ASN A 120 -14.81 -42.09 14.00
CA ASN A 120 -14.34 -40.72 13.95
C ASN A 120 -13.31 -40.47 15.07
N ILE A 121 -12.03 -40.31 14.68
CA ILE A 121 -10.90 -40.05 15.59
C ILE A 121 -10.64 -38.56 15.78
N LEU A 122 -11.39 -37.70 15.08
CA LEU A 122 -11.20 -36.27 15.16
C LEU A 122 -11.76 -35.76 16.51
N SER A 123 -11.19 -34.68 16.97
CA SER A 123 -11.62 -33.97 18.18
C SER A 123 -12.57 -32.84 17.79
N ALA A 124 -13.50 -32.50 18.66
CA ALA A 124 -14.24 -31.27 18.55
C ALA A 124 -13.28 -30.07 18.65
N ALA A 125 -13.64 -28.97 18.07
CA ALA A 125 -12.80 -27.78 18.05
C ALA A 125 -13.63 -26.51 18.13
N TYR A 126 -13.01 -25.43 18.56
CA TYR A 126 -13.53 -24.07 18.36
C TYR A 126 -12.68 -23.35 17.32
N ASN A 127 -13.32 -22.74 16.33
CA ASN A 127 -12.69 -21.80 15.41
C ASN A 127 -12.83 -20.41 16.02
N VAL A 128 -11.72 -19.83 16.43
CA VAL A 128 -11.67 -18.55 17.16
C VAL A 128 -11.13 -17.48 16.23
N THR A 129 -11.92 -16.43 16.02
CA THR A 129 -11.54 -15.24 15.25
C THR A 129 -11.11 -14.13 16.19
N LEU A 130 -10.05 -13.39 15.84
CA LEU A 130 -9.52 -12.30 16.65
C LEU A 130 -10.03 -10.94 16.18
N THR A 131 -10.03 -9.97 17.09
CA THR A 131 -10.28 -8.56 16.79
C THR A 131 -9.05 -7.86 16.17
N ASP A 132 -7.83 -8.24 16.59
CA ASP A 132 -6.55 -7.76 16.04
C ASP A 132 -5.55 -8.93 16.07
N LEU A 133 -4.88 -9.18 14.95
CA LEU A 133 -3.83 -10.20 14.85
C LEU A 133 -2.65 -10.00 15.79
N LYS A 134 -2.41 -8.77 16.24
CA LYS A 134 -1.34 -8.48 17.19
C LYS A 134 -1.56 -9.09 18.56
N LEU A 135 -2.81 -9.37 18.90
CA LEU A 135 -3.21 -10.00 20.17
C LEU A 135 -3.13 -11.53 20.13
N ASN A 136 -2.76 -12.07 18.97
CA ASN A 136 -2.81 -13.51 18.75
C ASN A 136 -1.94 -14.33 19.72
N ASP A 137 -0.73 -13.88 20.04
CA ASP A 137 0.15 -14.59 20.94
C ASP A 137 -0.41 -14.55 22.38
N ASP A 138 -0.91 -13.38 22.82
CA ASP A 138 -1.51 -13.19 24.14
C ASP A 138 -2.81 -14.01 24.30
N VAL A 139 -3.64 -14.05 23.24
CA VAL A 139 -4.89 -14.83 23.22
C VAL A 139 -4.57 -16.33 23.21
N GLN A 140 -3.59 -16.79 22.42
CA GLN A 140 -3.17 -18.20 22.44
C GLN A 140 -2.63 -18.64 23.80
N ASP A 141 -1.81 -17.80 24.43
CA ASP A 141 -1.29 -18.08 25.77
C ASP A 141 -2.41 -18.17 26.80
N SER A 142 -3.45 -17.33 26.68
CA SER A 142 -4.63 -17.38 27.52
C SER A 142 -5.46 -18.65 27.27
N ILE A 143 -5.74 -19.02 26.02
CA ILE A 143 -6.47 -20.22 25.65
C ILE A 143 -5.71 -21.49 26.08
N ASN A 144 -4.37 -21.49 25.98
CA ASN A 144 -3.55 -22.64 26.35
C ASN A 144 -3.57 -22.96 27.85
N GLN A 145 -4.02 -22.01 28.67
CA GLN A 145 -4.18 -22.19 30.13
C GLN A 145 -5.56 -22.74 30.51
N LEU A 146 -6.52 -22.81 29.56
CA LEU A 146 -7.85 -23.32 29.81
C LEU A 146 -7.84 -24.86 29.98
N PRO A 147 -8.69 -25.40 30.87
CA PRO A 147 -8.84 -26.84 31.00
C PRO A 147 -9.43 -27.44 29.73
N HIS A 148 -9.21 -28.72 29.49
CA HIS A 148 -9.74 -29.47 28.34
C HIS A 148 -9.29 -28.98 26.95
N VAL A 149 -8.34 -28.04 26.84
CA VAL A 149 -7.72 -27.65 25.59
C VAL A 149 -6.54 -28.61 25.30
N LYS A 150 -6.70 -29.41 24.25
CA LYS A 150 -5.70 -30.40 23.84
C LYS A 150 -4.55 -29.79 23.06
N LYS A 151 -4.90 -28.92 22.09
CA LYS A 151 -3.93 -28.32 21.17
C LYS A 151 -4.53 -27.10 20.50
N ILE A 152 -3.70 -26.10 20.31
CA ILE A 152 -4.02 -24.93 19.48
C ILE A 152 -3.29 -25.09 18.14
N VAL A 153 -4.02 -24.94 17.03
CA VAL A 153 -3.48 -24.93 15.67
C VAL A 153 -3.73 -23.53 15.10
N SER A 154 -2.65 -22.84 14.81
CA SER A 154 -2.72 -21.50 14.27
C SER A 154 -1.69 -21.35 13.14
N SER A 155 -2.05 -20.63 12.09
CA SER A 155 -1.15 -20.34 10.96
C SER A 155 -0.18 -19.18 11.23
N ASN A 156 0.08 -18.86 12.50
CA ASN A 156 0.84 -17.70 12.95
C ASN A 156 2.17 -17.48 12.26
N GLN A 157 2.96 -18.54 12.05
CA GLN A 157 4.29 -18.39 11.44
C GLN A 157 4.20 -17.85 10.02
N VAL A 158 3.22 -18.27 9.24
CA VAL A 158 3.02 -17.81 7.86
C VAL A 158 2.61 -16.34 7.86
N ILE A 159 1.66 -15.98 8.71
CA ILE A 159 1.13 -14.60 8.78
C ILE A 159 2.16 -13.62 9.31
N SER A 160 2.89 -13.97 10.37
CA SER A 160 3.97 -13.12 10.89
C SER A 160 5.08 -12.88 9.83
N GLN A 161 5.38 -13.89 9.00
CA GLN A 161 6.28 -13.73 7.87
C GLN A 161 5.71 -12.79 6.80
N ILE A 162 4.43 -12.90 6.46
CA ILE A 162 3.77 -12.03 5.47
C ILE A 162 3.75 -10.58 5.98
N ILE A 163 3.39 -10.35 7.25
CA ILE A 163 3.40 -9.02 7.89
C ILE A 163 4.83 -8.44 7.88
N SER A 164 5.82 -9.27 8.18
CA SER A 164 7.23 -8.84 8.15
C SER A 164 7.70 -8.48 6.76
N LEU A 165 7.28 -9.23 5.73
CA LEU A 165 7.53 -8.92 4.33
C LEU A 165 6.86 -7.61 3.92
N ALA A 166 5.59 -7.40 4.27
CA ALA A 166 4.87 -6.16 4.01
C ALA A 166 5.57 -4.94 4.63
N LYS A 167 6.02 -5.09 5.88
CA LYS A 167 6.81 -4.06 6.57
C LYS A 167 8.15 -3.80 5.87
N GLY A 168 8.83 -4.85 5.44
CA GLY A 168 10.08 -4.75 4.67
C GLY A 168 9.89 -4.00 3.36
N VAL A 169 8.86 -4.34 2.58
CA VAL A 169 8.51 -3.64 1.34
C VAL A 169 8.24 -2.15 1.61
N ARG A 170 7.49 -1.83 2.67
CA ARG A 170 7.19 -0.43 3.04
C ARG A 170 8.46 0.37 3.36
N ILE A 171 9.40 -0.21 4.11
CA ILE A 171 10.68 0.44 4.46
C ILE A 171 11.53 0.67 3.21
N ILE A 172 11.64 -0.34 2.35
CA ILE A 172 12.38 -0.24 1.08
C ILE A 172 11.76 0.83 0.19
N THR A 173 10.44 0.84 0.05
CA THR A 173 9.71 1.84 -0.72
C THR A 173 9.97 3.26 -0.22
N ALA A 174 9.93 3.47 1.10
CA ALA A 174 10.24 4.76 1.71
C ALA A 174 11.70 5.19 1.44
N GLY A 175 12.66 4.27 1.51
CA GLY A 175 14.06 4.53 1.21
C GLY A 175 14.29 4.90 -0.26
N ILE A 176 13.70 4.15 -1.18
CA ILE A 176 13.75 4.43 -2.62
C ILE A 176 13.11 5.80 -2.91
N LEU A 177 11.93 6.08 -2.33
CA LEU A 177 11.27 7.37 -2.50
C LEU A 177 12.15 8.53 -2.05
N ALA A 178 12.75 8.44 -0.87
CA ALA A 178 13.65 9.47 -0.36
C ALA A 178 14.84 9.71 -1.30
N LEU A 179 15.46 8.64 -1.79
CA LEU A 179 16.56 8.73 -2.77
C LEU A 179 16.10 9.41 -4.07
N LEU A 180 14.96 8.99 -4.61
CA LEU A 180 14.42 9.53 -5.86
C LEU A 180 14.04 11.01 -5.73
N ILE A 181 13.51 11.44 -4.59
CA ILE A 181 13.24 12.86 -4.29
C ILE A 181 14.54 13.66 -4.34
N ILE A 182 15.60 13.18 -3.69
CA ILE A 182 16.91 13.88 -3.68
C ILE A 182 17.46 14.01 -5.10
N ILE A 183 17.40 12.95 -5.88
CA ILE A 183 17.87 12.96 -7.28
C ILE A 183 17.03 13.95 -8.10
N SER A 184 15.69 13.90 -7.99
CA SER A 184 14.80 14.78 -8.75
C SER A 184 15.00 16.26 -8.40
N VAL A 185 15.10 16.59 -7.12
CA VAL A 185 15.42 17.96 -6.67
C VAL A 185 16.77 18.42 -7.23
N SER A 186 17.80 17.57 -7.18
CA SER A 186 19.12 17.90 -7.71
C SER A 186 19.09 18.20 -9.21
N ILE A 187 18.35 17.39 -9.97
CA ILE A 187 18.24 17.57 -11.43
C ILE A 187 17.45 18.84 -11.77
N ILE A 188 16.31 19.07 -11.10
CA ILE A 188 15.52 20.29 -11.31
C ILE A 188 16.37 21.53 -10.96
N THR A 189 17.05 21.51 -9.83
CA THR A 189 17.95 22.60 -9.43
C THR A 189 19.02 22.87 -10.49
N ASN A 190 19.64 21.84 -11.05
CA ASN A 190 20.63 21.99 -12.11
C ASN A 190 20.01 22.55 -13.41
N THR A 191 18.81 22.06 -13.76
CA THR A 191 18.05 22.58 -14.92
C THR A 191 17.73 24.05 -14.77
N ILE A 192 17.28 24.48 -13.60
CA ILE A 192 16.97 25.89 -13.32
C ILE A 192 18.23 26.75 -13.33
N LYS A 193 19.34 26.27 -12.76
CA LYS A 193 20.64 26.98 -12.86
C LYS A 193 21.04 27.22 -14.31
N LEU A 194 20.89 26.24 -15.19
CA LEU A 194 21.16 26.39 -16.62
C LEU A 194 20.21 27.39 -17.28
N ALA A 195 18.91 27.38 -16.93
CA ALA A 195 17.91 28.33 -17.43
C ALA A 195 18.23 29.77 -16.99
N VAL A 196 18.60 29.97 -15.73
CA VAL A 196 19.04 31.26 -15.17
C VAL A 196 20.30 31.74 -15.88
N TYR A 197 21.28 30.86 -16.08
CA TYR A 197 22.51 31.22 -16.78
C TYR A 197 22.28 31.63 -18.25
N SER A 198 21.40 30.92 -18.94
CA SER A 198 20.98 31.25 -20.31
C SER A 198 20.35 32.65 -20.43
N ARG A 199 19.66 33.10 -19.37
CA ARG A 199 18.96 34.40 -19.32
C ARG A 199 19.67 35.46 -18.49
N ARG A 200 20.97 35.26 -18.20
CA ARG A 200 21.74 36.17 -17.32
C ARG A 200 21.70 37.65 -17.73
N LYS A 201 21.65 37.96 -19.03
CA LYS A 201 21.57 39.33 -19.52
C LYS A 201 20.21 39.95 -19.20
N GLU A 202 19.08 39.24 -19.44
CA GLU A 202 17.74 39.69 -19.10
C GLU A 202 17.59 39.93 -17.61
N ILE A 203 18.08 39.00 -16.77
CA ILE A 203 18.07 39.08 -15.30
C ILE A 203 18.90 40.26 -14.82
N SER A 204 20.06 40.52 -15.44
CA SER A 204 20.91 41.69 -15.10
C SER A 204 20.14 42.99 -15.35
N ILE A 205 19.49 43.13 -16.49
CA ILE A 205 18.68 44.33 -16.82
C ILE A 205 17.56 44.50 -15.79
N MET A 206 16.83 43.42 -15.45
CA MET A 206 15.77 43.47 -14.43
C MET A 206 16.30 43.95 -13.07
N LYS A 207 17.50 43.50 -12.67
CA LYS A 207 18.17 43.96 -11.43
C LYS A 207 18.53 45.42 -11.48
N TYR A 208 19.03 45.91 -12.60
CA TYR A 208 19.36 47.34 -12.78
C TYR A 208 18.14 48.26 -12.67
N VAL A 209 16.95 47.76 -13.11
CA VAL A 209 15.68 48.50 -12.99
C VAL A 209 15.03 48.34 -11.60
N GLY A 210 15.66 47.56 -10.70
CA GLY A 210 15.22 47.44 -9.31
C GLY A 210 14.31 46.23 -9.00
N ALA A 211 14.29 45.24 -9.86
CA ALA A 211 13.50 44.00 -9.59
C ALA A 211 14.04 43.23 -8.38
N THR A 212 13.16 42.78 -7.51
CA THR A 212 13.51 42.00 -6.33
C THR A 212 13.92 40.56 -6.72
N ASN A 213 14.74 39.91 -5.90
CA ASN A 213 15.15 38.50 -6.13
C ASN A 213 13.94 37.56 -6.19
N SER A 214 12.91 37.81 -5.38
CA SER A 214 11.68 37.02 -5.39
C SER A 214 10.96 37.14 -6.76
N PHE A 215 10.85 38.34 -7.32
CA PHE A 215 10.24 38.56 -8.65
C PHE A 215 10.96 37.79 -9.75
N ILE A 216 12.29 37.71 -9.67
CA ILE A 216 13.13 36.97 -10.64
C ILE A 216 12.96 35.45 -10.49
N ARG A 217 12.75 34.93 -9.26
CA ARG A 217 12.61 33.48 -8.99
C ARG A 217 11.22 32.93 -9.30
N TRP A 218 10.17 33.71 -9.15
CA TRP A 218 8.78 33.29 -9.33
C TRP A 218 8.51 32.53 -10.64
N PRO A 219 8.95 32.98 -11.83
CA PRO A 219 8.73 32.26 -13.08
C PRO A 219 9.33 30.83 -13.07
N PHE A 220 10.50 30.64 -12.44
CA PHE A 220 11.14 29.32 -12.34
C PHE A 220 10.41 28.40 -11.36
N LEU A 221 9.86 28.98 -10.29
CA LEU A 221 9.04 28.25 -9.34
C LEU A 221 7.74 27.74 -10.00
N VAL A 222 7.09 28.60 -10.78
CA VAL A 222 5.91 28.22 -11.58
C VAL A 222 6.27 27.13 -12.60
N GLU A 223 7.42 27.25 -13.29
CA GLU A 223 7.92 26.22 -14.19
C GLU A 223 8.07 24.86 -13.49
N GLY A 224 8.70 24.82 -12.32
CA GLY A 224 8.86 23.61 -11.53
C GLY A 224 7.53 22.98 -11.09
N ILE A 225 6.60 23.81 -10.62
CA ILE A 225 5.24 23.35 -10.24
C ILE A 225 4.50 22.76 -11.43
N ILE A 226 4.54 23.39 -12.60
CA ILE A 226 3.84 22.90 -13.80
C ILE A 226 4.44 21.56 -14.24
N ILE A 227 5.78 21.45 -14.28
CA ILE A 227 6.44 20.18 -14.58
C ILE A 227 5.99 19.11 -13.59
N GLY A 228 5.92 19.43 -12.29
CA GLY A 228 5.44 18.53 -11.25
C GLY A 228 4.01 18.03 -11.46
N ILE A 229 3.08 18.94 -11.72
CA ILE A 229 1.69 18.59 -11.97
C ILE A 229 1.55 17.73 -13.23
N VAL A 230 2.18 18.14 -14.33
CA VAL A 230 2.10 17.40 -15.60
C VAL A 230 2.72 16.01 -15.45
N SER A 231 3.88 15.89 -14.83
CA SER A 231 4.50 14.60 -14.55
C SER A 231 3.62 13.71 -13.66
N GLY A 232 3.00 14.30 -12.63
CA GLY A 232 2.08 13.58 -11.74
C GLY A 232 0.87 13.02 -12.50
N LEU A 233 0.19 13.84 -13.28
CA LEU A 233 -0.97 13.41 -14.08
C LEU A 233 -0.60 12.34 -15.11
N LEU A 234 0.52 12.51 -15.82
CA LEU A 234 1.00 11.51 -16.77
C LEU A 234 1.34 10.18 -16.06
N SER A 235 1.99 10.26 -14.90
CA SER A 235 2.37 9.06 -14.13
C SER A 235 1.16 8.32 -13.58
N VAL A 236 0.13 9.03 -13.09
CA VAL A 236 -1.14 8.40 -12.67
C VAL A 236 -1.80 7.66 -13.85
N ALA A 237 -1.85 8.29 -15.03
CA ALA A 237 -2.43 7.66 -16.21
C ALA A 237 -1.64 6.42 -16.65
N LEU A 238 -0.31 6.50 -16.64
CA LEU A 238 0.55 5.38 -17.03
C LEU A 238 0.49 4.22 -16.04
N ILE A 239 0.57 4.51 -14.72
CA ILE A 239 0.52 3.46 -13.70
C ILE A 239 -0.87 2.82 -13.65
N GLY A 240 -1.94 3.63 -13.81
CA GLY A 240 -3.30 3.12 -13.87
C GLY A 240 -3.54 2.22 -15.06
N GLY A 241 -3.11 2.63 -16.25
CA GLY A 241 -3.21 1.81 -17.46
C GLY A 241 -2.38 0.52 -17.37
N ALA A 242 -1.15 0.59 -16.86
CA ALA A 242 -0.31 -0.57 -16.67
C ALA A 242 -0.90 -1.53 -15.61
N TYR A 243 -1.33 -1.00 -14.48
CA TYR A 243 -1.90 -1.80 -13.40
C TYR A 243 -3.18 -2.51 -13.83
N THR A 244 -4.14 -1.80 -14.41
CA THR A 244 -5.40 -2.42 -14.85
C THR A 244 -5.16 -3.52 -15.89
N GLY A 245 -4.23 -3.30 -16.83
CA GLY A 245 -3.86 -4.31 -17.82
C GLY A 245 -3.18 -5.55 -17.22
N ILE A 246 -2.34 -5.36 -16.20
CA ILE A 246 -1.66 -6.46 -15.50
C ILE A 246 -2.63 -7.17 -14.55
N ALA A 247 -3.41 -6.41 -13.78
CA ALA A 247 -4.36 -6.96 -12.81
C ALA A 247 -5.40 -7.86 -13.48
N HIS A 248 -5.92 -7.46 -14.66
CA HIS A 248 -6.86 -8.28 -15.42
C HIS A 248 -6.25 -9.63 -15.84
N LYS A 249 -5.02 -9.63 -16.31
CA LYS A 249 -4.32 -10.88 -16.69
C LYS A 249 -3.97 -11.75 -15.49
N LEU A 250 -3.59 -11.14 -14.37
CA LEU A 250 -3.25 -11.87 -13.15
C LEU A 250 -4.50 -12.47 -12.49
N ALA A 251 -5.64 -11.78 -12.52
CA ALA A 251 -6.90 -12.28 -11.97
C ALA A 251 -7.38 -13.59 -12.64
N GLU A 252 -6.99 -13.83 -13.89
CA GLU A 252 -7.28 -15.07 -14.62
C GLU A 252 -6.31 -16.21 -14.25
N THR A 253 -5.28 -15.94 -13.43
CA THR A 253 -4.25 -16.93 -13.12
C THR A 253 -4.71 -17.80 -11.93
N SER A 254 -4.62 -19.11 -12.09
CA SER A 254 -4.97 -20.10 -11.07
C SER A 254 -4.25 -19.87 -9.74
N PHE A 255 -3.05 -19.29 -9.76
CA PHE A 255 -2.28 -19.00 -8.55
C PHE A 255 -2.98 -18.02 -7.60
N LEU A 256 -3.51 -16.90 -8.13
CA LEU A 256 -4.22 -15.91 -7.28
C LEU A 256 -5.55 -16.47 -6.79
N GLN A 257 -6.23 -17.28 -7.60
CA GLN A 257 -7.46 -17.97 -7.20
C GLN A 257 -7.21 -18.98 -6.08
N MET A 258 -6.15 -19.77 -6.17
CA MET A 258 -5.76 -20.72 -5.13
C MET A 258 -5.30 -20.02 -3.83
N ALA A 259 -4.67 -18.85 -3.94
CA ALA A 259 -4.24 -18.06 -2.79
C ALA A 259 -5.36 -17.21 -2.18
N ASN A 260 -6.57 -17.25 -2.75
CA ASN A 260 -7.69 -16.38 -2.39
C ASN A 260 -7.31 -14.89 -2.36
N TRP A 261 -6.35 -14.50 -3.23
CA TRP A 261 -5.82 -13.15 -3.30
C TRP A 261 -6.59 -12.32 -4.31
N THR A 262 -7.44 -11.42 -3.80
CA THR A 262 -8.14 -10.43 -4.61
C THR A 262 -7.30 -9.17 -4.73
N LEU A 263 -6.98 -8.78 -5.97
CA LEU A 263 -6.29 -7.53 -6.23
C LEU A 263 -7.26 -6.35 -6.05
N LEU A 264 -6.78 -5.26 -5.47
CA LEU A 264 -7.55 -4.02 -5.33
C LEU A 264 -7.88 -3.44 -6.71
N ASN A 265 -9.07 -2.85 -6.85
CA ASN A 265 -9.37 -2.09 -8.05
C ASN A 265 -8.57 -0.78 -8.07
N PHE A 266 -8.07 -0.39 -9.24
CA PHE A 266 -7.34 0.87 -9.37
C PHE A 266 -8.16 2.10 -8.94
N SER A 267 -9.48 2.06 -9.12
CA SER A 267 -10.41 3.10 -8.66
C SER A 267 -10.31 3.39 -7.17
N ASP A 268 -10.06 2.36 -6.36
CA ASP A 268 -10.01 2.48 -4.90
C ASP A 268 -8.72 3.18 -4.45
N MET A 269 -7.63 2.98 -5.19
CA MET A 269 -6.34 3.62 -4.96
C MET A 269 -6.18 4.96 -5.68
N PHE A 270 -7.02 5.26 -6.68
CA PHE A 270 -6.85 6.40 -7.60
C PHE A 270 -6.74 7.74 -6.88
N ASN A 271 -7.66 8.03 -5.96
CA ASN A 271 -7.68 9.30 -5.24
C ASN A 271 -6.42 9.49 -4.39
N LEU A 272 -5.98 8.44 -3.72
CA LEU A 272 -4.78 8.47 -2.89
C LEU A 272 -3.52 8.69 -3.73
N ILE A 273 -3.35 7.91 -4.81
CA ILE A 273 -2.23 8.07 -5.75
C ILE A 273 -2.20 9.47 -6.34
N LEU A 274 -3.35 9.99 -6.76
CA LEU A 274 -3.45 11.31 -7.36
C LEU A 274 -3.00 12.41 -6.38
N ILE A 275 -3.48 12.37 -5.14
CA ILE A 275 -3.11 13.35 -4.11
C ILE A 275 -1.61 13.26 -3.81
N VAL A 276 -1.08 12.06 -3.65
CA VAL A 276 0.34 11.83 -3.36
C VAL A 276 1.21 12.32 -4.52
N TYR A 277 0.84 12.02 -5.76
CA TYR A 277 1.61 12.44 -6.93
C TYR A 277 1.59 13.95 -7.13
N LEU A 278 0.44 14.59 -6.97
CA LEU A 278 0.35 16.04 -7.03
C LEU A 278 1.15 16.69 -5.89
N GLY A 279 1.05 16.15 -4.67
CA GLY A 279 1.82 16.63 -3.53
C GLY A 279 3.34 16.49 -3.74
N LEU A 280 3.79 15.33 -4.19
CA LEU A 280 5.21 15.09 -4.52
C LEU A 280 5.66 15.97 -5.69
N GLY A 281 4.86 16.06 -6.76
CA GLY A 281 5.18 16.86 -7.93
C GLY A 281 5.38 18.33 -7.60
N ILE A 282 4.42 18.92 -6.90
CA ILE A 282 4.48 20.31 -6.44
C ILE A 282 5.65 20.48 -5.45
N GLY A 283 5.80 19.59 -4.48
CA GLY A 283 6.86 19.65 -3.47
C GLY A 283 8.25 19.61 -4.09
N ILE A 284 8.52 18.65 -4.98
CA ILE A 284 9.80 18.53 -5.69
C ILE A 284 10.03 19.75 -6.62
N GLY A 285 8.96 20.21 -7.29
CA GLY A 285 9.01 21.40 -8.14
C GLY A 285 9.41 22.65 -7.36
N ILE A 286 8.83 22.87 -6.19
CA ILE A 286 9.17 24.01 -5.30
C ILE A 286 10.59 23.87 -4.77
N LEU A 287 10.96 22.71 -4.22
CA LEU A 287 12.29 22.48 -3.63
C LEU A 287 13.41 22.61 -4.67
N GLY A 288 13.18 22.11 -5.89
CA GLY A 288 14.16 22.18 -6.97
C GLY A 288 14.31 23.57 -7.58
N SER A 289 13.28 24.44 -7.42
CA SER A 289 13.28 25.80 -7.98
C SER A 289 13.68 26.89 -6.97
N SER A 290 13.78 26.59 -5.71
CA SER A 290 14.17 27.54 -4.65
C SER A 290 15.69 27.60 -4.48
#